data_6233e12cbca7972061d1084248965270
#
_entry.id   6233e12cbca7972061d1084248965270
#
_cell.length_a   1.000
_cell.length_b   1.000
_cell.length_c   1.000
_cell.angle_alpha   90.00
_cell.angle_beta   90.00
_cell.angle_gamma   90.00
#
_symmetry.space_group_name_H-M   'P 1'
#
loop_
_entity.id
_entity.type
_entity.pdbx_description
1 polymer ?
#
loop_
_entity_poly.entity_id
_entity_poly.type
_entity_poly.pdbx_seq_one_letter_code
_entity_poly.pdbx_strand_id
1 'polypeptide(L)'
;ILGDYAKKNNVNVSALTQSEIRDIILGAEITPPSLQRQQIAEIEKQGADGNQLTAVTTKTTNVHGDELIVTTTSPYEQATFGSKTDWRVRAISASNLHLRVNHIYVNSDDIKETGYTYILPKNVLKKFITIADLRTQIAGYMYGVSPPDNPQVKEIRCIVMPPQWGNRSQVNLPSTLPEHDYLEDLEPLGWLHTQPNETPQLPPQDICAHAKTLESNKAWDGEKCIVLTCSFTPGSCSLTAYKLTPTGYEWGRSNKDTNSANPQGYSPGHYEKVQMLLSDRFLGYYMVPDGGSWNYNFQGVKHSPGMKYALKLANPKEFYHEAHRPTHFLEFSGMEAGGGEGGDAKAGGEGGEAAEGVDREDLFV
;
A
#
# COMPACT_ATOMS: atom_id res chain seq x y z
N ILE A 1 29.96 17.37 25.79
CA ILE A 1 29.10 17.25 24.58
C ILE A 1 29.17 15.83 24.02
N LEU A 2 30.33 15.35 23.57
CA LEU A 2 30.44 14.02 22.97
C LEU A 2 30.14 12.88 23.96
N GLY A 3 30.65 12.99 25.22
CA GLY A 3 30.41 12.03 26.28
C GLY A 3 28.92 12.01 26.74
N ASP A 4 28.29 13.15 26.76
CA ASP A 4 26.88 13.27 27.11
C ASP A 4 25.98 12.72 26.00
N TYR A 5 26.33 13.01 24.75
CA TYR A 5 25.68 12.44 23.59
C TYR A 5 25.79 10.91 23.57
N ALA A 6 26.98 10.39 23.81
CA ALA A 6 27.24 8.95 23.86
C ALA A 6 26.41 8.24 24.93
N LYS A 7 26.30 8.83 26.13
CA LYS A 7 25.47 8.31 27.24
C LYS A 7 23.98 8.39 26.91
N LYS A 8 23.53 9.51 26.36
CA LYS A 8 22.11 9.74 26.03
C LYS A 8 21.61 8.80 24.92
N ASN A 9 22.47 8.48 23.96
CA ASN A 9 22.12 7.69 22.79
C ASN A 9 22.67 6.27 22.81
N ASN A 10 23.30 5.85 23.90
CA ASN A 10 23.94 4.54 24.10
C ASN A 10 24.93 4.19 22.99
N VAL A 11 25.84 5.10 22.70
CA VAL A 11 26.77 5.02 21.57
C VAL A 11 28.19 4.76 22.03
N ASN A 12 28.87 3.83 21.37
CA ASN A 12 30.31 3.67 21.56
C ASN A 12 31.08 4.70 20.71
N VAL A 13 31.68 5.66 21.38
CA VAL A 13 32.43 6.77 20.75
C VAL A 13 33.57 6.28 19.86
N SER A 14 34.19 5.14 20.22
CA SER A 14 35.33 4.58 19.46
C SER A 14 34.92 3.99 18.10
N ALA A 15 33.61 3.79 17.87
CA ALA A 15 33.07 3.33 16.59
C ALA A 15 32.65 4.45 15.64
N LEU A 16 32.73 5.71 16.09
CA LEU A 16 32.40 6.88 15.28
C LEU A 16 33.59 7.33 14.42
N THR A 17 33.29 7.75 13.20
CA THR A 17 34.26 8.39 12.32
C THR A 17 34.52 9.82 12.75
N GLN A 18 35.67 10.40 12.33
CA GLN A 18 36.01 11.80 12.65
C GLN A 18 34.93 12.78 12.10
N SER A 19 34.35 12.49 10.95
CA SER A 19 33.29 13.31 10.38
C SER A 19 32.06 13.31 11.26
N GLU A 20 31.62 12.14 11.74
CA GLU A 20 30.45 11.98 12.61
C GLU A 20 30.66 12.63 13.97
N ILE A 21 31.86 12.54 14.54
CA ILE A 21 32.25 13.26 15.78
C ILE A 21 32.11 14.77 15.59
N ARG A 22 32.57 15.27 14.46
CA ARG A 22 32.48 16.68 14.12
C ARG A 22 31.03 17.15 14.00
N ASP A 23 30.18 16.38 13.32
CA ASP A 23 28.78 16.69 13.12
C ASP A 23 28.01 16.70 14.46
N ILE A 24 28.30 15.75 15.34
CA ILE A 24 27.74 15.71 16.70
C ILE A 24 28.15 16.94 17.51
N ILE A 25 29.42 17.35 17.43
CA ILE A 25 29.90 18.53 18.15
C ILE A 25 29.28 19.82 17.62
N LEU A 26 29.02 19.88 16.32
CA LEU A 26 28.34 21.00 15.68
C LEU A 26 26.82 21.03 15.87
N GLY A 27 26.27 20.05 16.56
CA GLY A 27 24.82 19.98 16.86
C GLY A 27 23.96 19.59 15.66
N ALA A 28 24.51 18.84 14.70
CA ALA A 28 23.74 18.31 13.61
C ALA A 28 22.63 17.37 14.11
N GLU A 29 21.41 17.60 13.68
CA GLU A 29 20.23 16.78 14.06
C GLU A 29 20.17 15.43 13.34
N ILE A 30 21.15 15.12 12.49
CA ILE A 30 21.18 13.91 11.68
C ILE A 30 21.84 12.78 12.48
N THR A 31 21.17 11.64 12.59
CA THR A 31 21.74 10.44 13.20
C THR A 31 22.86 9.91 12.30
N PRO A 32 24.12 9.84 12.79
CA PRO A 32 25.23 9.39 11.97
C PRO A 32 25.04 7.96 11.41
N PRO A 33 25.53 7.64 10.21
CA PRO A 33 25.39 6.29 9.62
C PRO A 33 26.00 5.16 10.45
N SER A 34 27.07 5.45 11.19
CA SER A 34 27.68 4.47 12.10
C SER A 34 26.79 4.19 13.32
N LEU A 35 26.06 5.19 13.81
CA LEU A 35 25.08 5.04 14.88
C LEU A 35 23.88 4.21 14.41
N GLN A 36 23.42 4.47 13.20
CA GLN A 36 22.35 3.67 12.59
C GLN A 36 22.76 2.20 12.48
N ARG A 37 23.99 1.92 12.04
CA ARG A 37 24.53 0.55 11.97
C ARG A 37 24.62 -0.13 13.34
N GLN A 38 25.00 0.61 14.38
CA GLN A 38 25.02 0.07 15.74
C GLN A 38 23.62 -0.23 16.26
N GLN A 39 22.67 0.65 16.03
CA GLN A 39 21.26 0.43 16.38
C GLN A 39 20.70 -0.79 15.66
N ILE A 40 21.01 -0.96 14.38
CA ILE A 40 20.60 -2.13 13.59
C ILE A 40 21.23 -3.41 14.19
N ALA A 41 22.51 -3.39 14.52
CA ALA A 41 23.22 -4.54 15.10
C ALA A 41 22.71 -4.91 16.51
N GLU A 42 22.32 -3.92 17.32
CA GLU A 42 21.69 -4.17 18.63
C GLU A 42 20.29 -4.76 18.48
N ILE A 43 19.53 -4.25 17.52
CA ILE A 43 18.19 -4.77 17.20
C ILE A 43 18.29 -6.22 16.70
N GLU A 44 19.27 -6.51 15.86
CA GLU A 44 19.53 -7.88 15.36
C GLU A 44 19.93 -8.83 16.48
N LYS A 45 20.73 -8.38 17.46
CA LYS A 45 21.07 -9.16 18.64
C LYS A 45 19.87 -9.45 19.54
N GLN A 46 19.02 -8.45 19.76
CA GLN A 46 17.79 -8.63 20.54
C GLN A 46 16.81 -9.59 19.87
N GLY A 47 16.80 -9.63 18.53
CA GLY A 47 15.99 -10.58 17.78
C GLY A 47 16.49 -12.01 17.84
N ALA A 48 17.80 -12.20 17.95
CA ALA A 48 18.40 -13.54 18.12
C ALA A 48 18.04 -14.17 19.49
N ASP A 49 17.75 -13.34 20.50
CA ASP A 49 17.33 -13.77 21.83
C ASP A 49 15.80 -13.99 21.95
N GLY A 50 15.06 -14.01 20.85
CA GLY A 50 13.61 -14.27 20.84
C GLY A 50 12.76 -13.04 21.16
N ASN A 51 13.36 -11.86 21.29
CA ASN A 51 12.66 -10.59 21.43
C ASN A 51 12.46 -9.92 20.07
N GLN A 52 11.31 -9.33 19.93
CA GLN A 52 10.73 -8.77 18.71
C GLN A 52 11.60 -7.72 18.02
N LEU A 53 11.86 -7.92 16.75
CA LEU A 53 12.53 -6.97 15.88
C LEU A 53 11.55 -6.14 15.08
N THR A 54 11.78 -4.87 15.12
CA THR A 54 10.99 -3.84 14.45
C THR A 54 11.69 -3.35 13.18
N ALA A 55 10.91 -2.92 12.18
CA ALA A 55 11.44 -2.35 10.96
C ALA A 55 12.30 -1.11 11.26
N VAL A 56 13.51 -1.11 10.76
CA VAL A 56 14.39 0.06 10.85
C VAL A 56 14.22 0.89 9.59
N THR A 57 13.74 2.11 9.78
CA THR A 57 13.63 3.08 8.70
C THR A 57 14.85 3.99 8.75
N THR A 58 15.68 3.96 7.71
CA THR A 58 16.84 4.81 7.58
C THR A 58 16.63 5.84 6.48
N LYS A 59 17.04 7.07 6.73
CA LYS A 59 17.11 8.09 5.70
C LYS A 59 18.46 7.98 5.00
N THR A 60 18.46 7.88 3.69
CA THR A 60 19.63 7.92 2.85
C THR A 60 19.47 8.98 1.77
N THR A 61 20.56 9.46 1.23
CA THR A 61 20.53 10.40 0.10
C THR A 61 20.95 9.66 -1.15
N ASN A 62 20.17 9.79 -2.22
CA ASN A 62 20.55 9.19 -3.51
C ASN A 62 21.68 10.00 -4.19
N VAL A 63 22.16 9.50 -5.32
CA VAL A 63 23.21 10.17 -6.10
C VAL A 63 22.81 11.54 -6.66
N HIS A 64 21.53 11.88 -6.61
CA HIS A 64 20.97 13.16 -7.06
C HIS A 64 20.72 14.14 -5.90
N GLY A 65 21.04 13.75 -4.67
CA GLY A 65 20.86 14.59 -3.50
C GLY A 65 19.48 14.54 -2.85
N ASP A 66 18.58 13.67 -3.33
CA ASP A 66 17.25 13.53 -2.75
C ASP A 66 17.28 12.65 -1.50
N GLU A 67 16.53 13.01 -0.48
CA GLU A 67 16.35 12.16 0.69
C GLU A 67 15.52 10.92 0.33
N LEU A 68 16.09 9.76 0.58
CA LEU A 68 15.41 8.47 0.44
C LEU A 68 15.20 7.86 1.81
N ILE A 69 14.02 7.27 2.02
CA ILE A 69 13.77 6.44 3.18
C ILE A 69 13.88 4.98 2.77
N VAL A 70 14.83 4.30 3.38
CA VAL A 70 15.03 2.86 3.22
C VAL A 70 14.49 2.16 4.46
N THR A 71 13.48 1.31 4.28
CA THR A 71 12.98 0.43 5.32
C THR A 71 13.61 -0.94 5.14
N THR A 72 14.43 -1.36 6.09
CA THR A 72 15.04 -2.68 6.09
C THR A 72 14.17 -3.62 6.90
N THR A 73 13.66 -4.68 6.29
CA THR A 73 12.94 -5.75 6.98
C THR A 73 13.92 -6.87 7.32
N SER A 74 13.98 -7.26 8.61
CA SER A 74 14.74 -8.44 9.02
C SER A 74 13.89 -9.71 8.85
N PRO A 75 14.52 -10.91 8.68
CA PRO A 75 13.79 -12.18 8.63
C PRO A 75 12.92 -12.45 9.87
N TYR A 76 13.28 -11.87 10.99
CA TYR A 76 12.57 -12.02 12.27
C TYR A 76 11.30 -11.16 12.35
N GLU A 77 11.20 -10.11 11.56
CA GLU A 77 10.01 -9.28 11.44
C GLU A 77 8.77 -10.03 11.00
N GLN A 78 8.96 -11.13 10.32
CA GLN A 78 7.87 -11.94 9.76
C GLN A 78 7.15 -12.79 10.81
N ALA A 79 7.76 -13.01 11.99
CA ALA A 79 7.24 -13.91 13.02
C ALA A 79 6.35 -13.23 14.07
N THR A 80 6.31 -11.91 14.15
CA THR A 80 5.72 -11.18 15.28
C THR A 80 4.60 -10.24 14.90
N PHE A 81 3.55 -10.80 14.31
CA PHE A 81 2.27 -10.11 14.18
C PHE A 81 1.49 -10.26 15.49
N GLY A 82 1.52 -9.29 16.36
CA GLY A 82 0.68 -9.35 17.54
C GLY A 82 1.05 -8.43 18.70
N SER A 83 2.23 -7.82 18.74
CA SER A 83 2.54 -6.88 19.81
C SER A 83 2.15 -5.44 19.46
N LYS A 84 1.69 -4.69 20.46
CA LYS A 84 1.34 -3.27 20.34
C LYS A 84 2.52 -2.41 19.85
N THR A 85 3.75 -2.81 20.15
CA THR A 85 4.99 -2.13 19.74
C THR A 85 5.21 -2.23 18.23
N ASP A 86 4.93 -3.40 17.63
CA ASP A 86 5.10 -3.61 16.19
C ASP A 86 4.14 -2.73 15.37
N TRP A 87 2.90 -2.57 15.83
CA TRP A 87 1.92 -1.70 15.18
C TRP A 87 2.34 -0.23 15.18
N ARG A 88 2.95 0.24 16.28
CA ARG A 88 3.47 1.61 16.37
C ARG A 88 4.59 1.86 15.37
N VAL A 89 5.56 0.96 15.29
CA VAL A 89 6.68 1.08 14.36
C VAL A 89 6.18 1.01 12.92
N ARG A 90 5.27 0.12 12.62
CA ARG A 90 4.66 0.01 11.29
C ARG A 90 3.86 1.26 10.91
N ALA A 91 3.13 1.85 11.86
CA ALA A 91 2.40 3.10 11.65
C ALA A 91 3.36 4.26 11.35
N ILE A 92 4.49 4.35 12.06
CA ILE A 92 5.53 5.35 11.80
C ILE A 92 6.14 5.14 10.41
N SER A 93 6.45 3.91 10.03
CA SER A 93 6.97 3.59 8.70
C SER A 93 5.96 3.93 7.60
N ALA A 94 4.67 3.65 7.83
CA ALA A 94 3.61 4.00 6.90
C ALA A 94 3.42 5.51 6.75
N SER A 95 3.61 6.30 7.80
CA SER A 95 3.54 7.76 7.74
C SER A 95 4.59 8.39 6.83
N ASN A 96 5.63 7.64 6.47
CA ASN A 96 6.71 8.06 5.59
C ASN A 96 6.54 7.60 4.13
N LEU A 97 5.47 6.88 3.80
CA LEU A 97 5.24 6.38 2.44
C LEU A 97 5.09 7.50 1.41
N HIS A 98 4.64 8.69 1.81
CA HIS A 98 4.57 9.88 0.95
C HIS A 98 5.92 10.27 0.33
N LEU A 99 7.05 9.85 0.91
CA LEU A 99 8.38 10.11 0.37
C LEU A 99 8.73 9.19 -0.81
N ARG A 100 8.08 8.04 -0.94
CA ARG A 100 8.28 7.08 -2.04
C ARG A 100 7.58 7.47 -3.33
N VAL A 101 6.56 8.32 -3.27
CA VAL A 101 5.71 8.65 -4.43
C VAL A 101 6.43 9.42 -5.53
N ASN A 102 7.60 9.97 -5.26
CA ASN A 102 8.45 10.61 -6.26
C ASN A 102 9.46 9.65 -6.91
N HIS A 103 9.51 8.40 -6.46
CA HIS A 103 10.45 7.37 -6.91
C HIS A 103 9.69 6.11 -7.30
N ILE A 104 8.92 6.21 -8.38
CA ILE A 104 8.10 5.12 -8.90
C ILE A 104 8.69 4.68 -10.24
N TYR A 105 8.92 3.37 -10.37
CA TYR A 105 9.41 2.75 -11.60
C TYR A 105 8.32 1.87 -12.20
N VAL A 106 8.12 2.00 -13.51
CA VAL A 106 7.26 1.09 -14.26
C VAL A 106 8.14 0.05 -14.92
N ASN A 107 7.91 -1.23 -14.60
CA ASN A 107 8.60 -2.33 -15.26
C ASN A 107 8.05 -2.52 -16.67
N SER A 108 8.88 -2.26 -17.68
CA SER A 108 8.54 -2.37 -19.09
C SER A 108 9.34 -3.44 -19.84
N ASP A 109 10.06 -4.29 -19.12
CA ASP A 109 10.83 -5.38 -19.72
C ASP A 109 9.92 -6.50 -20.21
N ASP A 110 10.26 -7.08 -21.37
CA ASP A 110 9.58 -8.25 -21.96
C ASP A 110 8.08 -8.03 -22.28
N ILE A 111 7.67 -6.80 -22.51
CA ILE A 111 6.30 -6.49 -22.92
C ILE A 111 6.10 -6.81 -24.38
N LYS A 112 5.04 -7.58 -24.69
CA LYS A 112 4.58 -7.78 -26.04
C LYS A 112 3.87 -6.52 -26.55
N GLU A 113 4.19 -6.07 -27.76
CA GLU A 113 3.58 -4.88 -28.36
C GLU A 113 2.10 -5.06 -28.76
N THR A 114 1.57 -6.27 -28.60
CA THR A 114 0.19 -6.61 -28.92
C THR A 114 -0.70 -6.52 -27.70
N GLY A 115 -1.84 -5.86 -27.82
CA GLY A 115 -2.83 -5.73 -26.76
C GLY A 115 -3.08 -4.28 -26.35
N TYR A 116 -3.69 -4.12 -25.17
CA TYR A 116 -4.04 -2.80 -24.66
C TYR A 116 -2.86 -2.12 -23.97
N THR A 117 -2.83 -0.81 -24.05
CA THR A 117 -1.96 0.05 -23.25
C THR A 117 -2.79 0.70 -22.15
N TYR A 118 -2.36 0.54 -20.91
CA TYR A 118 -3.05 1.09 -19.74
C TYR A 118 -2.39 2.39 -19.30
N ILE A 119 -3.21 3.38 -18.99
CA ILE A 119 -2.74 4.67 -18.48
C ILE A 119 -3.31 4.88 -17.09
N LEU A 120 -2.43 5.03 -16.12
CA LEU A 120 -2.77 5.24 -14.72
C LEU A 120 -2.47 6.68 -14.32
N PRO A 121 -3.45 7.45 -13.85
CA PRO A 121 -3.20 8.80 -13.36
C PRO A 121 -2.33 8.78 -12.11
N LYS A 122 -1.34 9.65 -12.07
CA LYS A 122 -0.37 9.71 -10.95
C LYS A 122 -1.02 10.00 -9.62
N ASN A 123 -2.06 10.84 -9.58
CA ASN A 123 -2.71 11.22 -8.33
C ASN A 123 -3.29 10.01 -7.58
N VAL A 124 -3.99 9.10 -8.26
CA VAL A 124 -4.56 7.92 -7.62
C VAL A 124 -3.49 6.91 -7.21
N LEU A 125 -2.43 6.79 -7.99
CA LEU A 125 -1.30 5.93 -7.61
C LEU A 125 -0.58 6.46 -6.37
N LYS A 126 -0.30 7.74 -6.30
CA LYS A 126 0.33 8.37 -5.15
C LYS A 126 -0.53 8.20 -3.88
N LYS A 127 -1.83 8.39 -4.00
CA LYS A 127 -2.77 8.13 -2.90
C LYS A 127 -2.76 6.68 -2.47
N PHE A 128 -2.77 5.74 -3.40
CA PHE A 128 -2.73 4.31 -3.10
C PHE A 128 -1.49 3.90 -2.30
N ILE A 129 -0.34 4.45 -2.65
CA ILE A 129 0.91 4.23 -1.93
C ILE A 129 0.85 4.86 -0.54
N THR A 130 0.36 6.08 -0.41
CA THR A 130 0.36 6.81 0.86
C THR A 130 -0.62 6.27 1.89
N ILE A 131 -1.68 5.60 1.46
CA ILE A 131 -2.66 4.98 2.38
C ILE A 131 -2.28 3.56 2.79
N ALA A 132 -1.20 3.00 2.25
CA ALA A 132 -0.81 1.60 2.41
C ALA A 132 -0.06 1.31 3.71
N ASP A 133 0.30 0.05 3.86
CA ASP A 133 1.24 -0.47 4.84
C ASP A 133 2.33 -1.27 4.11
N LEU A 134 3.57 -1.18 4.60
CA LEU A 134 4.72 -1.82 3.94
C LEU A 134 4.66 -3.35 3.94
N ARG A 135 3.95 -3.96 4.88
CA ARG A 135 3.95 -5.41 5.09
C ARG A 135 2.64 -6.10 4.79
N THR A 136 1.54 -5.37 4.87
CA THR A 136 0.21 -5.90 4.61
C THR A 136 -0.26 -5.40 3.26
N GLN A 137 -0.60 -6.32 2.37
CA GLN A 137 -1.13 -5.95 1.07
C GLN A 137 -2.49 -5.27 1.20
N ILE A 138 -2.69 -4.24 0.39
CA ILE A 138 -3.98 -3.61 0.15
C ILE A 138 -4.31 -3.67 -1.34
N ALA A 139 -5.59 -3.67 -1.68
CA ALA A 139 -6.05 -3.77 -3.05
C ALA A 139 -7.16 -2.78 -3.37
N GLY A 140 -7.32 -2.51 -4.66
CA GLY A 140 -8.42 -1.74 -5.22
C GLY A 140 -8.82 -2.27 -6.58
N TYR A 141 -10.10 -2.14 -6.94
CA TYR A 141 -10.57 -2.42 -8.28
C TYR A 141 -10.36 -1.20 -9.19
N MET A 142 -9.95 -1.45 -10.42
CA MET A 142 -9.73 -0.42 -11.42
C MET A 142 -10.87 -0.37 -12.43
N TYR A 143 -11.37 0.81 -12.67
CA TYR A 143 -12.40 1.10 -13.67
C TYR A 143 -11.95 2.24 -14.56
N GLY A 144 -12.30 2.19 -15.83
CA GLY A 144 -11.91 3.24 -16.74
C GLY A 144 -12.60 3.18 -18.09
N VAL A 145 -12.04 3.88 -19.06
CA VAL A 145 -12.59 4.04 -20.40
C VAL A 145 -11.47 4.03 -21.43
N SER A 146 -11.82 3.78 -22.69
CA SER A 146 -10.94 4.11 -23.81
C SER A 146 -11.21 5.53 -24.30
N PRO A 147 -10.18 6.29 -24.74
CA PRO A 147 -10.40 7.53 -25.45
C PRO A 147 -11.20 7.27 -26.74
N PRO A 148 -12.01 8.24 -27.22
CA PRO A 148 -12.89 8.04 -28.37
C PRO A 148 -12.14 7.66 -29.68
N ASP A 149 -10.89 8.09 -29.80
CA ASP A 149 -10.05 7.92 -30.99
C ASP A 149 -9.10 6.70 -30.92
N ASN A 150 -9.00 6.05 -29.75
CA ASN A 150 -8.09 4.91 -29.59
C ASN A 150 -8.64 3.83 -28.64
N PRO A 151 -9.30 2.78 -29.19
CA PRO A 151 -9.84 1.69 -28.39
C PRO A 151 -8.77 0.77 -27.78
N GLN A 152 -7.50 0.85 -28.22
CA GLN A 152 -6.39 0.07 -27.69
C GLN A 152 -5.79 0.68 -26.41
N VAL A 153 -6.18 1.90 -26.08
CA VAL A 153 -5.78 2.57 -24.84
C VAL A 153 -6.89 2.43 -23.81
N LYS A 154 -6.51 2.10 -22.59
CA LYS A 154 -7.39 2.05 -21.42
C LYS A 154 -6.93 3.08 -20.40
N GLU A 155 -7.72 4.13 -20.22
CA GLU A 155 -7.47 5.13 -19.18
C GLU A 155 -8.15 4.73 -17.88
N ILE A 156 -7.39 4.48 -16.85
CA ILE A 156 -7.91 4.17 -15.52
C ILE A 156 -8.43 5.47 -14.90
N ARG A 157 -9.72 5.51 -14.56
CA ARG A 157 -10.40 6.71 -14.06
C ARG A 157 -10.74 6.62 -12.58
N CYS A 158 -11.10 5.45 -12.10
CA CYS A 158 -11.58 5.23 -10.76
C CYS A 158 -10.93 4.01 -10.13
N ILE A 159 -10.55 4.15 -8.87
CA ILE A 159 -10.17 3.02 -8.01
C ILE A 159 -11.21 2.87 -6.92
N VAL A 160 -11.76 1.67 -6.80
CA VAL A 160 -12.72 1.31 -5.77
C VAL A 160 -11.99 0.52 -4.68
N MET A 161 -12.05 1.01 -3.46
CA MET A 161 -11.54 0.31 -2.28
C MET A 161 -12.67 -0.50 -1.63
N PRO A 162 -12.77 -1.82 -1.86
CA PRO A 162 -13.77 -2.62 -1.16
C PRO A 162 -13.36 -2.89 0.28
N PRO A 163 -14.28 -3.30 1.16
CA PRO A 163 -13.93 -3.87 2.45
C PRO A 163 -12.96 -5.04 2.26
N GLN A 164 -11.85 -5.05 2.99
CA GLN A 164 -10.78 -6.00 2.76
C GLN A 164 -9.91 -6.20 3.98
N TRP A 165 -9.22 -7.31 4.01
CA TRP A 165 -8.12 -7.57 4.91
C TRP A 165 -7.08 -8.43 4.18
N GLY A 166 -5.82 -8.21 4.47
CA GLY A 166 -4.72 -8.87 3.78
C GLY A 166 -3.63 -9.32 4.74
N ASN A 167 -2.66 -9.97 4.16
CA ASN A 167 -1.37 -10.25 4.77
C ASN A 167 -0.25 -9.90 3.78
N ARG A 168 0.95 -10.36 4.04
CA ARG A 168 2.10 -10.10 3.15
C ARG A 168 2.02 -10.77 1.78
N SER A 169 1.16 -11.78 1.61
CA SER A 169 1.11 -12.64 0.43
C SER A 169 -0.15 -12.49 -0.40
N GLN A 170 -1.22 -11.98 0.18
CA GLN A 170 -2.52 -11.90 -0.49
C GLN A 170 -3.45 -10.89 0.17
N VAL A 171 -4.51 -10.54 -0.54
CA VAL A 171 -5.62 -9.73 -0.05
C VAL A 171 -6.90 -10.53 -0.16
N ASN A 172 -7.71 -10.50 0.88
CA ASN A 172 -9.05 -11.10 0.90
C ASN A 172 -10.07 -10.03 0.50
N LEU A 173 -10.65 -10.20 -0.67
CA LEU A 173 -11.65 -9.32 -1.25
C LEU A 173 -13.04 -9.95 -1.18
N PRO A 174 -14.12 -9.16 -1.14
CA PRO A 174 -15.47 -9.69 -1.26
C PRO A 174 -15.67 -10.42 -2.59
N SER A 175 -16.50 -11.46 -2.60
CA SER A 175 -16.88 -12.18 -3.83
C SER A 175 -17.75 -11.34 -4.75
N THR A 176 -18.48 -10.38 -4.19
CA THR A 176 -19.36 -9.48 -4.93
C THR A 176 -18.56 -8.29 -5.41
N LEU A 177 -18.58 -8.02 -6.71
CA LEU A 177 -17.97 -6.84 -7.30
C LEU A 177 -18.73 -5.57 -6.94
N PRO A 178 -18.07 -4.41 -6.94
CA PRO A 178 -18.71 -3.13 -6.66
C PRO A 178 -19.82 -2.81 -7.67
N GLU A 179 -20.91 -2.23 -7.17
CA GLU A 179 -22.00 -1.69 -7.98
C GLU A 179 -22.29 -0.26 -7.54
N HIS A 180 -22.28 0.67 -8.48
CA HIS A 180 -22.63 2.06 -8.26
C HIS A 180 -22.92 2.75 -9.60
N ASP A 181 -23.83 3.73 -9.60
CA ASP A 181 -24.22 4.45 -10.82
C ASP A 181 -23.03 5.10 -11.54
N TYR A 182 -22.03 5.60 -10.78
CA TYR A 182 -20.82 6.18 -11.36
C TYR A 182 -19.89 5.16 -12.04
N LEU A 183 -20.09 3.87 -11.81
CA LEU A 183 -19.31 2.81 -12.46
C LEU A 183 -20.01 2.26 -13.72
N GLU A 184 -21.27 2.59 -13.95
CA GLU A 184 -22.03 2.07 -15.11
C GLU A 184 -21.48 2.54 -16.44
N ASP A 185 -20.94 3.76 -16.50
CA ASP A 185 -20.30 4.33 -17.70
C ASP A 185 -18.82 3.95 -17.86
N LEU A 186 -18.29 3.18 -16.91
CA LEU A 186 -16.93 2.69 -16.89
C LEU A 186 -16.87 1.19 -17.12
N GLU A 187 -15.79 0.72 -17.73
CA GLU A 187 -15.52 -0.71 -17.83
C GLU A 187 -14.56 -1.18 -16.72
N PRO A 188 -14.75 -2.39 -16.17
CA PRO A 188 -13.78 -2.97 -15.24
C PRO A 188 -12.48 -3.29 -15.98
N LEU A 189 -11.36 -2.88 -15.39
CA LEU A 189 -10.01 -3.04 -15.93
C LEU A 189 -9.11 -3.90 -15.04
N GLY A 190 -9.68 -4.60 -14.08
CA GLY A 190 -8.95 -5.46 -13.18
C GLY A 190 -8.75 -4.85 -11.79
N TRP A 191 -7.63 -5.15 -11.18
CA TRP A 191 -7.33 -4.72 -9.82
C TRP A 191 -5.84 -4.48 -9.63
N LEU A 192 -5.52 -3.67 -8.63
CA LEU A 192 -4.15 -3.41 -8.21
C LEU A 192 -4.01 -3.78 -6.74
N HIS A 193 -2.79 -4.14 -6.36
CA HIS A 193 -2.44 -4.35 -4.97
C HIS A 193 -0.99 -3.99 -4.69
N THR A 194 -0.71 -3.64 -3.43
CA THR A 194 0.65 -3.50 -2.93
C THR A 194 1.24 -4.86 -2.59
N GLN A 195 2.56 -4.96 -2.58
CA GLN A 195 3.27 -6.12 -2.05
C GLN A 195 4.58 -5.68 -1.39
N PRO A 196 5.00 -6.38 -0.31
CA PRO A 196 6.17 -5.97 0.47
C PRO A 196 7.48 -5.97 -0.28
N ASN A 197 7.62 -6.88 -1.24
CA ASN A 197 8.85 -7.07 -2.01
C ASN A 197 8.53 -7.20 -3.50
N GLU A 198 9.45 -6.73 -4.32
CA GLU A 198 9.40 -6.98 -5.76
C GLU A 198 9.66 -8.46 -6.05
N THR A 199 8.84 -9.03 -6.92
CA THR A 199 9.02 -10.39 -7.43
C THR A 199 9.14 -10.34 -8.96
N PRO A 200 9.99 -11.18 -9.57
CA PRO A 200 10.16 -11.19 -11.02
C PRO A 200 8.97 -11.81 -11.76
N GLN A 201 7.95 -12.24 -11.04
CA GLN A 201 6.83 -13.01 -11.56
C GLN A 201 5.53 -12.59 -10.87
N LEU A 202 4.40 -12.89 -11.52
CA LEU A 202 3.09 -12.74 -10.90
C LEU A 202 2.91 -13.82 -9.82
N PRO A 203 2.63 -13.46 -8.57
CA PRO A 203 2.42 -14.45 -7.51
C PRO A 203 1.29 -15.41 -7.84
N PRO A 204 1.40 -16.69 -7.45
CA PRO A 204 0.36 -17.68 -7.70
C PRO A 204 -0.99 -17.32 -7.05
N GLN A 205 -0.97 -16.64 -5.91
CA GLN A 205 -2.18 -16.15 -5.25
C GLN A 205 -2.95 -15.16 -6.13
N ASP A 206 -2.23 -14.32 -6.86
CA ASP A 206 -2.84 -13.34 -7.77
C ASP A 206 -3.47 -14.03 -8.98
N ILE A 207 -2.81 -15.04 -9.53
CA ILE A 207 -3.36 -15.84 -10.63
C ILE A 207 -4.67 -16.50 -10.22
N CYS A 208 -4.70 -17.12 -9.05
CA CYS A 208 -5.91 -17.77 -8.53
C CYS A 208 -7.03 -16.78 -8.23
N ALA A 209 -6.72 -15.67 -7.57
CA ALA A 209 -7.71 -14.65 -7.25
C ALA A 209 -8.31 -14.01 -8.51
N HIS A 210 -7.48 -13.68 -9.47
CA HIS A 210 -7.89 -13.08 -10.74
C HIS A 210 -8.73 -14.05 -11.59
N ALA A 211 -8.27 -15.28 -11.73
CA ALA A 211 -8.99 -16.32 -12.47
C ALA A 211 -10.39 -16.61 -11.89
N LYS A 212 -10.50 -16.70 -10.56
CA LYS A 212 -11.77 -16.91 -9.87
C LYS A 212 -12.72 -15.73 -10.01
N THR A 213 -12.18 -14.51 -10.00
CA THR A 213 -12.97 -13.30 -10.25
C THR A 213 -13.51 -13.26 -11.69
N LEU A 214 -12.71 -13.60 -12.67
CA LEU A 214 -13.12 -13.72 -14.08
C LEU A 214 -14.19 -14.80 -14.26
N GLU A 215 -14.04 -15.94 -13.61
CA GLU A 215 -15.02 -17.05 -13.69
C GLU A 215 -16.38 -16.64 -13.12
N SER A 216 -16.38 -15.95 -12.00
CA SER A 216 -17.61 -15.58 -11.28
C SER A 216 -18.29 -14.33 -11.83
N ASN A 217 -17.62 -13.53 -12.65
CA ASN A 217 -18.11 -12.21 -13.07
C ASN A 217 -17.91 -12.04 -14.59
N LYS A 218 -18.95 -12.23 -15.35
CA LYS A 218 -18.93 -12.12 -16.82
C LYS A 218 -18.67 -10.71 -17.34
N ALA A 219 -18.89 -9.68 -16.53
CA ALA A 219 -18.58 -8.31 -16.87
C ALA A 219 -17.07 -8.06 -16.99
N TRP A 220 -16.25 -8.91 -16.36
CA TRP A 220 -14.81 -8.87 -16.47
C TRP A 220 -14.33 -9.62 -17.70
N ASP A 221 -13.86 -8.87 -18.69
CA ASP A 221 -13.21 -9.42 -19.86
C ASP A 221 -11.73 -9.73 -19.55
N GLY A 222 -11.34 -11.00 -19.65
CA GLY A 222 -9.98 -11.45 -19.35
C GLY A 222 -8.89 -10.82 -20.23
N GLU A 223 -9.25 -10.33 -21.43
CA GLU A 223 -8.32 -9.62 -22.30
C GLU A 223 -8.10 -8.15 -21.86
N LYS A 224 -9.03 -7.57 -21.12
CA LYS A 224 -9.00 -6.17 -20.66
C LYS A 224 -8.66 -6.03 -19.19
N CYS A 225 -9.02 -7.00 -18.36
CA CYS A 225 -8.76 -6.97 -16.92
C CYS A 225 -7.35 -7.44 -16.61
N ILE A 226 -6.62 -6.61 -15.87
CA ILE A 226 -5.21 -6.84 -15.52
C ILE A 226 -5.02 -6.95 -14.02
N VAL A 227 -3.88 -7.48 -13.61
CA VAL A 227 -3.36 -7.38 -12.25
C VAL A 227 -2.19 -6.40 -12.27
N LEU A 228 -2.29 -5.33 -11.49
CA LEU A 228 -1.24 -4.36 -11.31
C LEU A 228 -0.59 -4.54 -9.95
N THR A 229 0.67 -4.95 -9.91
CA THR A 229 1.44 -5.06 -8.67
C THR A 229 2.22 -3.78 -8.40
N CYS A 230 2.08 -3.27 -7.18
CA CYS A 230 2.85 -2.14 -6.67
C CYS A 230 3.76 -2.66 -5.56
N SER A 231 5.02 -2.91 -5.89
CA SER A 231 5.99 -3.49 -4.98
C SER A 231 6.78 -2.41 -4.27
N PHE A 232 6.92 -2.55 -2.96
CA PHE A 232 7.82 -1.70 -2.20
C PHE A 232 9.26 -2.18 -2.39
N THR A 233 10.08 -1.30 -2.91
CA THR A 233 11.52 -1.48 -3.07
C THR A 233 12.25 -0.48 -2.17
N PRO A 234 13.55 -0.65 -1.87
CA PRO A 234 14.26 0.29 -1.02
C PRO A 234 14.14 1.74 -1.51
N GLY A 235 13.42 2.58 -0.75
CA GLY A 235 13.19 4.00 -1.06
C GLY A 235 12.29 4.32 -2.25
N SER A 236 11.66 3.30 -2.86
CA SER A 236 10.89 3.44 -4.08
C SER A 236 9.72 2.46 -4.16
N CYS A 237 8.98 2.53 -5.26
CA CYS A 237 7.96 1.56 -5.64
C CYS A 237 8.17 1.11 -7.08
N SER A 238 7.90 -0.15 -7.36
CA SER A 238 7.96 -0.74 -8.68
C SER A 238 6.59 -1.23 -9.11
N LEU A 239 6.16 -0.86 -10.31
CA LEU A 239 4.89 -1.25 -10.89
C LEU A 239 5.09 -2.26 -12.01
N THR A 240 4.30 -3.31 -11.99
CA THR A 240 4.23 -4.28 -13.09
C THR A 240 2.79 -4.65 -13.35
N ALA A 241 2.37 -4.59 -14.60
CA ALA A 241 1.04 -4.97 -15.03
C ALA A 241 1.07 -6.33 -15.73
N TYR A 242 0.11 -7.19 -15.40
CA TYR A 242 -0.01 -8.54 -15.92
C TYR A 242 -1.43 -8.82 -16.41
N LYS A 243 -1.53 -9.64 -17.44
CA LYS A 243 -2.77 -10.33 -17.76
C LYS A 243 -2.56 -11.84 -17.71
N LEU A 244 -3.62 -12.61 -17.48
CA LEU A 244 -3.54 -14.07 -17.57
C LEU A 244 -3.61 -14.52 -19.03
N THR A 245 -2.85 -15.57 -19.33
CA THR A 245 -3.05 -16.35 -20.53
C THR A 245 -4.24 -17.30 -20.36
N PRO A 246 -4.79 -17.90 -21.45
CA PRO A 246 -5.83 -18.92 -21.32
C PRO A 246 -5.43 -20.09 -20.39
N THR A 247 -4.17 -20.51 -20.45
CA THR A 247 -3.64 -21.56 -19.55
C THR A 247 -3.55 -21.10 -18.10
N GLY A 248 -3.22 -19.83 -17.87
CA GLY A 248 -3.22 -19.22 -16.54
C GLY A 248 -4.62 -19.12 -15.93
N TYR A 249 -5.60 -18.76 -16.74
CA TYR A 249 -7.00 -18.76 -16.32
C TYR A 249 -7.48 -20.17 -15.91
N GLU A 250 -7.22 -21.18 -16.73
CA GLU A 250 -7.61 -22.55 -16.44
C GLU A 250 -6.92 -23.11 -15.19
N TRP A 251 -5.65 -22.88 -15.06
CA TRP A 251 -4.92 -23.30 -13.87
C TRP A 251 -5.40 -22.57 -12.60
N GLY A 252 -5.56 -21.26 -12.68
CA GLY A 252 -5.92 -20.42 -11.53
C GLY A 252 -7.31 -20.72 -10.98
N ARG A 253 -8.30 -20.93 -11.85
CA ARG A 253 -9.67 -21.24 -11.42
C ARG A 253 -9.82 -22.59 -10.75
N SER A 254 -8.97 -23.55 -11.11
CA SER A 254 -9.01 -24.92 -10.60
C SER A 254 -8.03 -25.18 -9.45
N ASN A 255 -7.05 -24.31 -9.24
CA ASN A 255 -6.06 -24.49 -8.19
C ASN A 255 -6.65 -24.22 -6.80
N LYS A 256 -6.47 -25.18 -5.89
CA LYS A 256 -6.96 -25.09 -4.51
C LYS A 256 -5.86 -24.69 -3.51
N ASP A 257 -4.60 -24.77 -3.91
CA ASP A 257 -3.48 -24.38 -3.07
C ASP A 257 -3.23 -22.87 -3.18
N THR A 258 -3.76 -22.12 -2.23
CA THR A 258 -3.63 -20.65 -2.15
C THR A 258 -2.58 -20.18 -1.14
N ASN A 259 -1.86 -21.13 -0.51
CA ASN A 259 -0.93 -20.79 0.57
C ASN A 259 0.54 -21.01 0.16
N SER A 260 0.85 -21.91 -0.76
CA SER A 260 2.21 -22.16 -1.21
C SER A 260 2.74 -21.04 -2.09
N ALA A 261 4.02 -20.73 -1.93
CA ALA A 261 4.74 -19.81 -2.81
C ALA A 261 5.02 -20.41 -4.20
N ASN A 262 5.03 -21.72 -4.30
CA ASN A 262 5.25 -22.46 -5.55
C ASN A 262 4.32 -23.67 -5.63
N PRO A 263 3.02 -23.48 -5.86
CA PRO A 263 2.08 -24.59 -5.98
C PRO A 263 2.34 -25.40 -7.24
N GLN A 264 1.91 -26.65 -7.22
CA GLN A 264 2.07 -27.56 -8.36
C GLN A 264 1.40 -26.99 -9.61
N GLY A 265 2.12 -26.98 -10.70
CA GLY A 265 1.65 -26.49 -11.99
C GLY A 265 1.82 -24.99 -12.21
N TYR A 266 2.31 -24.25 -11.22
CA TYR A 266 2.64 -22.85 -11.38
C TYR A 266 3.73 -22.65 -12.45
N SER A 267 3.51 -21.74 -13.38
CA SER A 267 4.39 -21.54 -14.55
C SER A 267 4.40 -20.09 -15.03
N PRO A 268 5.54 -19.59 -15.56
CA PRO A 268 5.61 -18.29 -16.22
C PRO A 268 4.73 -18.16 -17.48
N GLY A 269 4.29 -19.27 -18.05
CA GLY A 269 3.36 -19.31 -19.19
C GLY A 269 1.92 -18.95 -18.83
N HIS A 270 1.60 -18.79 -17.54
CA HIS A 270 0.26 -18.48 -17.05
C HIS A 270 -0.10 -16.99 -17.13
N TYR A 271 0.87 -16.14 -17.35
CA TYR A 271 0.69 -14.69 -17.41
C TYR A 271 1.64 -14.07 -18.43
N GLU A 272 1.34 -12.85 -18.82
CA GLU A 272 2.21 -12.01 -19.61
C GLU A 272 2.13 -10.57 -19.14
N LYS A 273 3.22 -9.83 -19.27
CA LYS A 273 3.28 -8.41 -18.95
C LYS A 273 2.55 -7.58 -20.00
N VAL A 274 1.89 -6.53 -19.56
CA VAL A 274 1.21 -5.57 -20.42
C VAL A 274 1.77 -4.17 -20.26
N GLN A 275 1.63 -3.35 -21.30
CA GLN A 275 2.11 -1.98 -21.31
C GLN A 275 1.29 -1.11 -20.36
N MET A 276 1.98 -0.44 -19.44
CA MET A 276 1.39 0.55 -18.56
C MET A 276 2.22 1.83 -18.54
N LEU A 277 1.55 2.96 -18.57
CA LEU A 277 2.13 4.29 -18.50
C LEU A 277 1.50 5.08 -17.36
N LEU A 278 2.27 5.95 -16.73
CA LEU A 278 1.77 6.94 -15.77
C LEU A 278 1.48 8.25 -16.51
N SER A 279 0.43 8.95 -16.08
CA SER A 279 0.04 10.24 -16.67
C SER A 279 -0.34 11.24 -15.57
N ASP A 280 0.01 12.49 -15.79
CA ASP A 280 -0.45 13.64 -15.03
C ASP A 280 -1.42 14.54 -15.82
N ARG A 281 -1.85 14.09 -17.01
CA ARG A 281 -2.74 14.83 -17.91
C ARG A 281 -4.20 14.81 -17.48
N PHE A 282 -4.60 13.83 -16.68
CA PHE A 282 -5.96 13.72 -16.15
C PHE A 282 -5.91 13.21 -14.71
N LEU A 283 -6.98 13.49 -13.96
CA LEU A 283 -7.12 13.07 -12.58
C LEU A 283 -8.05 11.87 -12.49
N GLY A 284 -7.66 10.90 -11.66
CA GLY A 284 -8.50 9.82 -11.21
C GLY A 284 -9.15 10.13 -9.87
N TYR A 285 -10.08 9.27 -9.47
CA TYR A 285 -10.80 9.40 -8.21
C TYR A 285 -11.00 8.05 -7.55
N TYR A 286 -11.41 8.11 -6.28
CA TYR A 286 -11.66 6.94 -5.46
C TYR A 286 -13.13 6.80 -5.09
N MET A 287 -13.56 5.56 -4.93
CA MET A 287 -14.78 5.21 -4.23
C MET A 287 -14.45 4.32 -3.04
N VAL A 288 -15.12 4.56 -1.93
CA VAL A 288 -14.92 3.85 -0.67
C VAL A 288 -16.25 3.36 -0.11
N PRO A 289 -16.25 2.41 0.84
CA PRO A 289 -17.47 1.97 1.48
C PRO A 289 -18.18 3.13 2.20
N ASP A 290 -19.46 3.28 1.94
CA ASP A 290 -20.29 4.30 2.57
C ASP A 290 -20.60 3.91 4.02
N GLY A 291 -20.35 4.87 4.96
CA GLY A 291 -20.60 4.69 6.38
C GLY A 291 -19.71 3.66 7.08
N GLY A 292 -18.69 3.13 6.42
CA GLY A 292 -17.79 2.12 6.95
C GLY A 292 -16.34 2.25 6.52
N SER A 293 -15.52 1.38 7.11
CA SER A 293 -14.10 1.28 6.81
C SER A 293 -13.86 0.32 5.64
N TRP A 294 -12.88 0.63 4.79
CA TRP A 294 -12.37 -0.33 3.82
C TRP A 294 -11.39 -1.33 4.45
N ASN A 295 -10.68 -0.96 5.53
CA ASN A 295 -9.63 -1.76 6.14
C ASN A 295 -10.13 -2.56 7.33
N TYR A 296 -10.25 -3.86 7.17
CA TYR A 296 -10.69 -4.80 8.22
C TYR A 296 -9.53 -5.52 8.91
N ASN A 297 -8.29 -5.11 8.68
CA ASN A 297 -7.13 -5.75 9.33
C ASN A 297 -7.12 -5.62 10.86
N PHE A 298 -7.72 -4.54 11.38
CA PHE A 298 -7.82 -4.28 12.82
C PHE A 298 -9.11 -4.79 13.45
N GLN A 299 -10.03 -5.32 12.64
CA GLN A 299 -11.30 -5.82 13.14
C GLN A 299 -11.13 -7.24 13.71
N GLY A 300 -11.74 -7.51 14.86
CA GLY A 300 -11.76 -8.86 15.46
C GLY A 300 -12.53 -9.85 14.59
N VAL A 301 -13.60 -9.37 13.95
CA VAL A 301 -14.37 -10.12 12.94
C VAL A 301 -13.99 -9.58 11.57
N LYS A 302 -13.42 -10.44 10.73
CA LYS A 302 -13.13 -10.10 9.34
C LYS A 302 -14.41 -10.00 8.52
N HIS A 303 -14.35 -9.28 7.39
CA HIS A 303 -15.51 -9.21 6.50
C HIS A 303 -15.90 -10.61 5.99
N SER A 304 -17.19 -10.81 5.77
CA SER A 304 -17.69 -12.00 5.09
C SER A 304 -17.39 -11.91 3.58
N PRO A 305 -16.97 -13.00 2.91
CA PRO A 305 -16.72 -12.99 1.47
C PRO A 305 -17.95 -12.57 0.65
N GLY A 306 -19.14 -12.94 1.08
CA GLY A 306 -20.41 -12.60 0.41
C GLY A 306 -21.05 -11.28 0.82
N MET A 307 -20.37 -10.46 1.61
CA MET A 307 -20.94 -9.19 2.07
C MET A 307 -21.21 -8.24 0.92
N LYS A 308 -22.32 -7.50 1.03
CA LYS A 308 -22.62 -6.36 0.17
C LYS A 308 -22.22 -5.08 0.86
N TYR A 309 -21.81 -4.09 0.08
CA TYR A 309 -21.42 -2.79 0.59
C TYR A 309 -21.85 -1.68 -0.37
N ALA A 310 -22.34 -0.59 0.19
CA ALA A 310 -22.60 0.62 -0.57
C ALA A 310 -21.32 1.44 -0.71
N LEU A 311 -21.22 2.22 -1.78
CA LEU A 311 -20.06 3.03 -2.11
C LEU A 311 -20.42 4.51 -2.14
N LYS A 312 -19.40 5.34 -1.89
CA LYS A 312 -19.46 6.79 -2.08
C LYS A 312 -18.16 7.30 -2.70
N LEU A 313 -18.21 8.44 -3.36
CA LEU A 313 -17.04 9.19 -3.80
C LEU A 313 -16.36 9.82 -2.61
N ALA A 314 -15.18 9.38 -2.28
CA ALA A 314 -14.32 9.97 -1.28
C ALA A 314 -12.90 9.40 -1.40
N ASN A 315 -11.90 10.15 -0.92
CA ASN A 315 -10.56 9.61 -0.74
C ASN A 315 -10.53 8.58 0.39
N PRO A 316 -9.82 7.46 0.21
CA PRO A 316 -9.70 6.46 1.26
C PRO A 316 -8.88 7.00 2.44
N LYS A 317 -9.28 6.60 3.65
CA LYS A 317 -8.51 6.82 4.87
C LYS A 317 -7.22 5.99 4.82
N GLU A 318 -6.18 6.46 5.48
CA GLU A 318 -4.92 5.75 5.61
C GLU A 318 -5.09 4.44 6.39
N PHE A 319 -4.21 3.48 6.15
CA PHE A 319 -4.24 2.14 6.75
C PHE A 319 -4.37 2.18 8.29
N TYR A 320 -3.63 3.08 8.95
CA TYR A 320 -3.63 3.22 10.42
C TYR A 320 -4.60 4.28 10.94
N HIS A 321 -5.48 4.80 10.10
CA HIS A 321 -6.47 5.77 10.54
C HIS A 321 -7.39 5.19 11.62
N GLU A 322 -7.74 6.00 12.62
CA GLU A 322 -8.56 5.58 13.76
C GLU A 322 -9.93 5.01 13.35
N ALA A 323 -10.51 5.47 12.23
CA ALA A 323 -11.77 4.96 11.70
C ALA A 323 -11.75 3.47 11.37
N HIS A 324 -10.57 2.88 11.14
CA HIS A 324 -10.38 1.46 10.88
C HIS A 324 -10.21 0.62 12.13
N ARG A 325 -9.99 1.26 13.28
CA ARG A 325 -9.62 0.61 14.52
C ARG A 325 -10.81 0.50 15.46
N PRO A 326 -11.02 -0.66 16.10
CA PRO A 326 -12.03 -0.78 17.13
C PRO A 326 -11.63 0.05 18.37
N THR A 327 -12.61 0.43 19.20
CA THR A 327 -12.44 1.31 20.35
C THR A 327 -11.39 0.86 21.38
N HIS A 328 -11.17 -0.45 21.53
CA HIS A 328 -10.14 -0.96 22.44
C HIS A 328 -8.70 -0.74 21.93
N PHE A 329 -8.51 -0.38 20.66
CA PHE A 329 -7.24 0.06 20.12
C PHE A 329 -6.88 1.51 20.48
N LEU A 330 -7.77 2.25 21.14
CA LEU A 330 -7.51 3.62 21.60
C LEU A 330 -6.37 3.70 22.63
N GLU A 331 -5.97 2.60 23.26
CA GLU A 331 -4.73 2.54 24.05
C GLU A 331 -3.44 2.68 23.22
N PHE A 332 -3.55 2.79 21.89
CA PHE A 332 -2.50 3.29 21.01
C PHE A 332 -2.20 4.78 21.23
N SER A 333 -2.99 5.45 22.04
CA SER A 333 -3.02 6.90 22.30
C SER A 333 -1.86 7.45 23.14
N GLY A 334 -0.77 6.75 23.29
CA GLY A 334 0.51 7.37 23.68
C GLY A 334 1.11 8.29 22.60
N MET A 335 0.43 8.46 21.46
CA MET A 335 0.76 9.38 20.38
C MET A 335 -0.26 10.53 20.26
N GLU A 336 -0.75 11.05 21.37
CA GLU A 336 -1.37 12.36 21.30
C GLU A 336 -0.29 13.36 20.91
N ALA A 337 -0.46 13.93 19.72
CA ALA A 337 0.22 15.14 19.34
C ALA A 337 -0.09 16.17 20.43
N GLY A 338 0.94 16.64 21.12
CA GLY A 338 0.82 17.78 22.00
C GLY A 338 0.32 18.97 21.18
N GLY A 339 -0.91 19.34 21.38
CA GLY A 339 -1.57 20.42 20.67
C GLY A 339 -2.64 21.03 21.54
N GLY A 340 -2.27 22.11 22.18
CA GLY A 340 -3.11 23.28 22.37
C GLY A 340 -4.40 23.15 23.15
N GLU A 341 -4.34 23.49 24.39
CA GLU A 341 -5.43 24.05 25.19
C GLU A 341 -6.07 25.24 24.47
N GLY A 342 -7.39 25.31 24.52
CA GLY A 342 -8.07 26.58 24.35
C GLY A 342 -9.52 26.51 23.94
N GLY A 343 -10.43 26.65 24.89
CA GLY A 343 -11.66 27.37 24.66
C GLY A 343 -12.99 26.65 24.72
N ASP A 344 -13.57 26.67 25.88
CA ASP A 344 -15.02 26.53 26.13
C ASP A 344 -15.87 27.35 25.15
N ALA A 345 -16.89 26.74 24.57
CA ALA A 345 -18.14 27.46 24.29
C ALA A 345 -19.32 26.47 24.19
N LYS A 346 -20.32 26.87 24.92
CA LYS A 346 -21.60 26.22 25.22
C LYS A 346 -22.50 26.01 23.99
N ALA A 347 -23.32 25.00 24.21
CA ALA A 347 -24.57 24.60 23.58
C ALA A 347 -25.45 25.66 22.89
N GLY A 348 -26.15 25.20 21.88
CA GLY A 348 -27.48 25.71 21.52
C GLY A 348 -27.85 25.52 20.07
N GLY A 349 -28.86 24.63 19.82
CA GLY A 349 -29.92 24.93 18.84
C GLY A 349 -29.88 24.20 17.49
N GLU A 350 -30.67 23.18 17.43
CA GLU A 350 -31.65 22.82 16.37
C GLU A 350 -31.34 23.04 14.88
N GLY A 351 -31.39 21.93 14.16
CA GLY A 351 -32.23 21.77 12.96
C GLY A 351 -31.72 22.32 11.64
N GLY A 352 -31.39 21.42 10.75
CA GLY A 352 -31.26 21.74 9.34
C GLY A 352 -30.45 20.70 8.59
N GLU A 353 -31.13 19.71 8.01
CA GLU A 353 -30.57 18.87 6.93
C GLU A 353 -30.17 19.79 5.78
N ALA A 354 -28.88 20.01 5.63
CA ALA A 354 -28.31 20.49 4.38
C ALA A 354 -27.40 19.38 3.88
N ALA A 355 -27.73 18.85 2.71
CA ALA A 355 -26.83 18.00 1.94
C ALA A 355 -25.54 18.80 1.71
N GLU A 356 -24.49 18.47 2.44
CA GLU A 356 -23.16 18.99 2.19
C GLU A 356 -22.73 18.53 0.81
N GLY A 357 -22.66 19.46 -0.12
CA GLY A 357 -22.05 19.26 -1.41
C GLY A 357 -20.58 18.96 -1.18
N VAL A 358 -20.17 17.75 -1.50
CA VAL A 358 -18.76 17.35 -1.51
C VAL A 358 -18.04 18.26 -2.49
N ASP A 359 -17.09 19.01 -1.99
CA ASP A 359 -16.29 19.90 -2.84
C ASP A 359 -15.52 19.02 -3.85
N ARG A 360 -15.72 19.30 -5.13
CA ARG A 360 -15.12 18.51 -6.22
C ARG A 360 -13.58 18.52 -6.18
N GLU A 361 -13.00 19.57 -5.62
CA GLU A 361 -11.54 19.69 -5.53
C GLU A 361 -10.93 18.70 -4.52
N ASP A 362 -11.67 18.30 -3.48
CA ASP A 362 -11.19 17.35 -2.47
C ASP A 362 -11.18 15.89 -2.95
N LEU A 363 -11.82 15.60 -4.09
CA LEU A 363 -11.86 14.25 -4.66
C LEU A 363 -10.61 13.87 -5.46
N PHE A 364 -9.82 14.85 -5.87
CA PHE A 364 -8.69 14.67 -6.80
C PHE A 364 -7.34 15.01 -6.14
N VAL A 365 -7.06 14.50 -4.99
CA VAL A 365 -5.78 14.74 -4.30
C VAL A 365 -4.71 13.75 -4.66
#